data_40e3a75b18d5c540bf0a00dba10a507c
#
_entry.id   40e3a75b18d5c540bf0a00dba10a507c
#
_cell.length_a   1.000
_cell.length_b   1.000
_cell.length_c   1.000
_cell.angle_alpha   90.00
_cell.angle_beta   90.00
_cell.angle_gamma   90.00
#
_symmetry.space_group_name_H-M   'P 1'
#
loop_
_entity.id
_entity.type
_entity.pdbx_description
1 polymer ?
#
loop_
_entity_poly.entity_id
_entity_poly.type
_entity_poly.pdbx_seq_one_letter_code
_entity_poly.pdbx_strand_id
1 'polypeptide(L)'
;TTPRELDECAKINRLNFWQRFTLLDLPHASINLIWNSMMSVAGGWFFLMACENFSIIDQSYTITGLGSFLAKASEEGNLNLMLLGLGTLILIIILIDQLIWRPLIAWSTKFKLEEKGEEEIKSVVLDWYQKSNIINFISKTFVSPFDKMMIKIFSKRKISNENFTVEVIKKIASYVIFGLLFLLILRGFEGLIKLISSVSFGDWILIVKSGFYTFIRVILAVAIGYMWTIPVGVKIGINPKVSKYAQPIVQILASIPATAIFPIILLFFLNFKGGLNISSIILMALGTQWYLLFNVIGGANQIPKDLIEVSKIFDVKGKKWWSILAIPAIFPSLITGGITAWGGAWNSSIVSEYVNFGGKVYQITGLGALISSATESGNVSLLASSTLFMAIIVVLFNRLFWRKMYNLSEEKYHLE
;
A
#
# COMPACT_ATOMS: atom_id res chain seq x y z
N THR A 1 -14.62 -5.86 10.09
CA THR A 1 -15.32 -6.35 11.30
C THR A 1 -16.80 -6.09 11.16
N THR A 2 -17.55 -7.18 10.98
CA THR A 2 -18.99 -7.12 10.85
C THR A 2 -19.62 -6.70 12.19
N PRO A 3 -20.57 -5.77 12.24
CA PRO A 3 -21.27 -5.39 13.47
C PRO A 3 -21.89 -6.60 14.18
N ARG A 4 -21.89 -6.60 15.52
CA ARG A 4 -22.37 -7.72 16.33
C ARG A 4 -23.84 -8.07 16.03
N GLU A 5 -24.67 -7.07 15.80
CA GLU A 5 -26.08 -7.24 15.45
C GLU A 5 -26.28 -8.05 14.16
N LEU A 6 -25.49 -7.78 13.15
CA LEU A 6 -25.52 -8.52 11.88
C LEU A 6 -24.97 -9.94 12.02
N ASP A 7 -23.95 -10.14 12.88
CA ASP A 7 -23.45 -11.48 13.19
C ASP A 7 -24.49 -12.34 13.92
N GLU A 8 -25.23 -11.76 14.85
CA GLU A 8 -26.33 -12.41 15.55
C GLU A 8 -27.49 -12.75 14.59
N CYS A 9 -27.83 -11.82 13.68
CA CYS A 9 -28.82 -12.06 12.65
C CYS A 9 -28.43 -13.24 11.74
N ALA A 10 -27.16 -13.33 11.34
CA ALA A 10 -26.64 -14.44 10.54
C ALA A 10 -26.75 -15.78 11.29
N LYS A 11 -26.48 -15.80 12.61
CA LYS A 11 -26.61 -16.98 13.46
C LYS A 11 -28.07 -17.43 13.63
N ILE A 12 -28.99 -16.48 13.85
CA ILE A 12 -30.42 -16.75 13.97
C ILE A 12 -30.96 -17.38 12.68
N ASN A 13 -30.56 -16.83 11.52
CA ASN A 13 -30.96 -17.34 10.21
C ASN A 13 -30.17 -18.61 9.78
N ARG A 14 -29.29 -19.12 10.62
CA ARG A 14 -28.48 -20.34 10.38
C ARG A 14 -27.77 -20.31 9.03
N LEU A 15 -27.25 -19.14 8.64
CA LEU A 15 -26.49 -19.02 7.40
C LEU A 15 -25.27 -19.94 7.46
N ASN A 16 -25.04 -20.69 6.37
CA ASN A 16 -23.79 -21.45 6.24
C ASN A 16 -22.62 -20.51 5.96
N PHE A 17 -21.37 -21.02 6.02
CA PHE A 17 -20.17 -20.22 5.81
C PHE A 17 -20.20 -19.42 4.49
N TRP A 18 -20.61 -20.04 3.39
CA TRP A 18 -20.65 -19.38 2.08
C TRP A 18 -21.74 -18.32 2.00
N GLN A 19 -22.93 -18.61 2.51
CA GLN A 19 -24.04 -17.64 2.58
C GLN A 19 -23.65 -16.44 3.46
N ARG A 20 -23.06 -16.68 4.62
CA ARG A 20 -22.57 -15.61 5.48
C ARG A 20 -21.53 -14.76 4.76
N PHE A 21 -20.55 -15.40 4.12
CA PHE A 21 -19.50 -14.70 3.36
C PHE A 21 -20.07 -13.82 2.24
N THR A 22 -20.97 -14.36 1.42
CA THR A 22 -21.48 -13.66 0.22
C THR A 22 -22.57 -12.63 0.53
N LEU A 23 -23.44 -12.89 1.54
CA LEU A 23 -24.56 -12.02 1.86
C LEU A 23 -24.25 -10.96 2.93
N LEU A 24 -23.24 -11.21 3.77
CA LEU A 24 -22.94 -10.37 4.91
C LEU A 24 -21.49 -9.85 4.91
N ASP A 25 -20.51 -10.74 5.02
CA ASP A 25 -19.12 -10.35 5.27
C ASP A 25 -18.52 -9.60 4.06
N LEU A 26 -18.69 -10.12 2.84
CA LEU A 26 -18.16 -9.52 1.62
C LEU A 26 -18.83 -8.16 1.29
N PRO A 27 -20.17 -8.02 1.30
CA PRO A 27 -20.81 -6.73 1.11
C PRO A 27 -20.37 -5.68 2.13
N HIS A 28 -20.33 -6.02 3.40
CA HIS A 28 -19.90 -5.10 4.46
C HIS A 28 -18.43 -4.69 4.34
N ALA A 29 -17.56 -5.65 4.01
CA ALA A 29 -16.13 -5.39 3.82
C ALA A 29 -15.80 -4.71 2.48
N SER A 30 -16.72 -4.69 1.50
CA SER A 30 -16.44 -4.29 0.11
C SER A 30 -15.84 -2.89 -0.01
N ILE A 31 -16.31 -1.92 0.77
CA ILE A 31 -15.82 -0.55 0.75
C ILE A 31 -14.32 -0.52 1.12
N ASN A 32 -13.98 -1.12 2.26
CA ASN A 32 -12.60 -1.16 2.73
C ASN A 32 -11.69 -1.97 1.81
N LEU A 33 -12.19 -3.09 1.26
CA LEU A 33 -11.46 -3.93 0.29
C LEU A 33 -11.14 -3.14 -0.98
N ILE A 34 -12.10 -2.40 -1.54
CA ILE A 34 -11.90 -1.60 -2.74
C ILE A 34 -10.87 -0.50 -2.48
N TRP A 35 -10.98 0.25 -1.39
CA TRP A 35 -10.02 1.29 -1.04
C TRP A 35 -8.60 0.74 -0.84
N ASN A 36 -8.46 -0.37 -0.11
CA ASN A 36 -7.16 -1.01 0.07
C ASN A 36 -6.59 -1.57 -1.23
N SER A 37 -7.45 -2.14 -2.10
CA SER A 37 -7.03 -2.62 -3.42
C SER A 37 -6.52 -1.49 -4.30
N MET A 38 -7.20 -0.33 -4.30
CA MET A 38 -6.76 0.85 -5.05
C MET A 38 -5.39 1.35 -4.57
N MET A 39 -5.18 1.44 -3.26
CA MET A 39 -3.89 1.80 -2.68
C MET A 39 -2.79 0.79 -3.05
N SER A 40 -3.11 -0.50 -3.04
CA SER A 40 -2.17 -1.57 -3.41
C SER A 40 -1.78 -1.50 -4.89
N VAL A 41 -2.72 -1.22 -5.78
CA VAL A 41 -2.46 -1.04 -7.22
C VAL A 41 -1.60 0.20 -7.47
N ALA A 42 -1.84 1.31 -6.75
CA ALA A 42 -1.00 2.50 -6.83
C ALA A 42 0.45 2.20 -6.40
N GLY A 43 0.64 1.41 -5.33
CA GLY A 43 1.96 0.90 -4.94
C GLY A 43 2.59 -0.03 -5.98
N GLY A 44 1.79 -0.86 -6.67
CA GLY A 44 2.26 -1.70 -7.77
C GLY A 44 2.80 -0.89 -8.95
N TRP A 45 2.12 0.18 -9.33
CA TRP A 45 2.61 1.09 -10.37
C TRP A 45 3.95 1.75 -10.00
N PHE A 46 4.18 2.05 -8.72
CA PHE A 46 5.45 2.61 -8.27
C PHE A 46 6.64 1.72 -8.61
N PHE A 47 6.51 0.41 -8.44
CA PHE A 47 7.59 -0.55 -8.70
C PHE A 47 7.63 -1.10 -10.13
N LEU A 48 6.73 -0.65 -11.02
CA LEU A 48 6.59 -1.19 -12.38
C LEU A 48 7.92 -1.23 -13.14
N MET A 49 8.68 -0.11 -13.14
CA MET A 49 9.95 -0.02 -13.85
C MET A 49 10.99 -1.01 -13.27
N ALA A 50 11.06 -1.10 -11.95
CA ALA A 50 12.01 -1.99 -11.28
C ALA A 50 11.66 -3.48 -11.44
N CYS A 51 10.38 -3.82 -11.58
CA CYS A 51 9.95 -5.20 -11.78
C CYS A 51 10.09 -5.69 -13.23
N GLU A 52 9.96 -4.78 -14.21
CA GLU A 52 10.04 -5.12 -15.63
C GLU A 52 11.46 -5.00 -16.21
N ASN A 53 12.34 -4.26 -15.54
CA ASN A 53 13.75 -4.09 -15.92
C ASN A 53 14.63 -4.16 -14.67
N PHE A 54 15.37 -5.24 -14.52
CA PHE A 54 16.30 -5.44 -13.41
C PHE A 54 17.58 -6.13 -13.86
N SER A 55 18.69 -5.82 -13.20
CA SER A 55 19.99 -6.39 -13.48
C SER A 55 20.46 -7.26 -12.31
N ILE A 56 20.97 -8.45 -12.60
CA ILE A 56 21.58 -9.36 -11.62
C ILE A 56 22.87 -9.90 -12.22
N ILE A 57 24.01 -9.75 -11.53
CA ILE A 57 25.31 -10.30 -11.90
C ILE A 57 25.68 -9.88 -13.35
N ASP A 58 25.72 -8.58 -13.60
CA ASP A 58 26.02 -7.98 -14.90
C ASP A 58 25.10 -8.42 -16.07
N GLN A 59 24.01 -9.10 -15.80
CA GLN A 59 23.00 -9.47 -16.79
C GLN A 59 21.73 -8.66 -16.57
N SER A 60 21.25 -7.96 -17.61
CA SER A 60 19.99 -7.24 -17.59
C SER A 60 18.85 -8.14 -18.07
N TYR A 61 17.82 -8.23 -17.27
CA TYR A 61 16.59 -8.95 -17.60
C TYR A 61 15.49 -7.93 -17.86
N THR A 62 14.91 -7.96 -19.05
CA THR A 62 13.83 -7.07 -19.45
C THR A 62 12.61 -7.87 -19.88
N ILE A 63 11.45 -7.53 -19.33
CA ILE A 63 10.16 -8.08 -19.74
C ILE A 63 9.45 -7.00 -20.55
N THR A 64 8.86 -7.36 -21.67
CA THR A 64 8.15 -6.40 -22.53
C THR A 64 6.99 -5.76 -21.76
N GLY A 65 7.05 -4.45 -21.53
CA GLY A 65 6.04 -3.70 -20.80
C GLY A 65 6.31 -2.19 -20.82
N LEU A 66 5.40 -1.43 -20.20
CA LEU A 66 5.54 0.03 -20.11
C LEU A 66 6.65 0.44 -19.13
N GLY A 67 6.88 -0.36 -18.10
CA GLY A 67 7.96 -0.11 -17.15
C GLY A 67 9.33 -0.27 -17.78
N SER A 68 9.53 -1.34 -18.56
CA SER A 68 10.77 -1.57 -19.29
C SER A 68 10.98 -0.54 -20.40
N PHE A 69 9.92 -0.09 -21.08
CA PHE A 69 9.97 1.00 -22.04
C PHE A 69 10.47 2.30 -21.39
N LEU A 70 9.88 2.66 -20.23
CA LEU A 70 10.27 3.85 -19.47
C LEU A 70 11.71 3.74 -18.93
N ALA A 71 12.10 2.55 -18.43
CA ALA A 71 13.45 2.29 -17.96
C ALA A 71 14.46 2.49 -19.08
N LYS A 72 14.22 1.90 -20.25
CA LYS A 72 15.11 2.05 -21.42
C LYS A 72 15.18 3.48 -21.91
N ALA A 73 14.05 4.20 -21.99
CA ALA A 73 14.04 5.61 -22.36
C ALA A 73 14.82 6.48 -21.36
N SER A 74 14.80 6.11 -20.07
CA SER A 74 15.60 6.75 -19.01
C SER A 74 17.09 6.45 -19.17
N GLU A 75 17.47 5.22 -19.45
CA GLU A 75 18.86 4.81 -19.71
C GLU A 75 19.45 5.51 -20.93
N GLU A 76 18.66 5.70 -21.99
CA GLU A 76 19.04 6.44 -23.19
C GLU A 76 19.03 7.98 -22.98
N GLY A 77 18.47 8.45 -21.86
CA GLY A 77 18.32 9.89 -21.58
C GLY A 77 17.33 10.60 -22.52
N ASN A 78 16.43 9.85 -23.17
CA ASN A 78 15.49 10.36 -24.15
C ASN A 78 14.20 10.87 -23.49
N LEU A 79 14.17 12.17 -23.15
CA LEU A 79 13.02 12.80 -22.49
C LEU A 79 11.74 12.70 -23.29
N ASN A 80 11.77 12.74 -24.64
CA ASN A 80 10.58 12.64 -25.47
C ASN A 80 9.91 11.28 -25.35
N LEU A 81 10.69 10.19 -25.38
CA LEU A 81 10.19 8.84 -25.19
C LEU A 81 9.69 8.62 -23.75
N MET A 82 10.37 9.20 -22.76
CA MET A 82 9.91 9.16 -21.36
C MET A 82 8.56 9.85 -21.19
N LEU A 83 8.38 11.06 -21.76
CA LEU A 83 7.11 11.79 -21.69
C LEU A 83 5.98 11.04 -22.42
N LEU A 84 6.28 10.42 -23.56
CA LEU A 84 5.32 9.60 -24.30
C LEU A 84 4.90 8.35 -23.48
N GLY A 85 5.86 7.64 -22.92
CA GLY A 85 5.60 6.47 -22.06
C GLY A 85 4.80 6.85 -20.79
N LEU A 86 5.17 7.97 -20.14
CA LEU A 86 4.44 8.50 -18.99
C LEU A 86 3.02 8.91 -19.35
N GLY A 87 2.82 9.59 -20.48
CA GLY A 87 1.48 9.97 -20.98
C GLY A 87 0.61 8.76 -21.26
N THR A 88 1.17 7.71 -21.90
CA THR A 88 0.48 6.44 -22.16
C THR A 88 0.09 5.76 -20.84
N LEU A 89 0.98 5.74 -19.87
CA LEU A 89 0.72 5.15 -18.55
C LEU A 89 -0.39 5.89 -17.82
N ILE A 90 -0.35 7.24 -17.81
CA ILE A 90 -1.42 8.07 -17.21
C ILE A 90 -2.76 7.79 -17.88
N LEU A 91 -2.79 7.65 -19.21
CA LEU A 91 -4.01 7.32 -19.95
C LEU A 91 -4.58 5.96 -19.50
N ILE A 92 -3.73 4.94 -19.39
CA ILE A 92 -4.15 3.61 -18.91
C ILE A 92 -4.69 3.67 -17.48
N ILE A 93 -4.02 4.41 -16.60
CA ILE A 93 -4.45 4.60 -15.20
C ILE A 93 -5.84 5.26 -15.16
N ILE A 94 -6.07 6.32 -15.96
CA ILE A 94 -7.37 6.97 -16.07
C ILE A 94 -8.44 6.00 -16.60
N LEU A 95 -8.12 5.19 -17.60
CA LEU A 95 -9.05 4.19 -18.12
C LEU A 95 -9.41 3.15 -17.07
N ILE A 96 -8.44 2.63 -16.33
CA ILE A 96 -8.67 1.67 -15.24
C ILE A 96 -9.51 2.33 -14.13
N ASP A 97 -9.24 3.58 -13.78
CA ASP A 97 -10.04 4.31 -12.79
C ASP A 97 -11.50 4.42 -13.23
N GLN A 98 -11.75 4.83 -14.46
CA GLN A 98 -13.11 5.03 -14.97
C GLN A 98 -13.88 3.72 -15.20
N LEU A 99 -13.19 2.68 -15.71
CA LEU A 99 -13.82 1.43 -16.11
C LEU A 99 -13.92 0.42 -14.95
N ILE A 100 -13.02 0.46 -13.98
CA ILE A 100 -12.97 -0.53 -12.91
C ILE A 100 -13.28 0.12 -11.55
N TRP A 101 -12.49 1.12 -11.12
CA TRP A 101 -12.58 1.61 -9.75
C TRP A 101 -13.86 2.38 -9.47
N ARG A 102 -14.25 3.32 -10.32
CA ARG A 102 -15.50 4.07 -10.14
C ARG A 102 -16.75 3.21 -10.08
N PRO A 103 -16.95 2.25 -11.00
CA PRO A 103 -18.06 1.32 -10.90
C PRO A 103 -18.06 0.49 -9.63
N LEU A 104 -16.87 0.02 -9.18
CA LEU A 104 -16.74 -0.75 -7.94
C LEU A 104 -17.07 0.08 -6.71
N ILE A 105 -16.59 1.33 -6.64
CA ILE A 105 -16.92 2.26 -5.55
C ILE A 105 -18.44 2.52 -5.54
N ALA A 106 -19.03 2.87 -6.68
CA ALA A 106 -20.47 3.11 -6.79
C ALA A 106 -21.30 1.86 -6.43
N TRP A 107 -20.80 0.67 -6.72
CA TRP A 107 -21.44 -0.58 -6.28
C TRP A 107 -21.32 -0.79 -4.77
N SER A 108 -20.17 -0.54 -4.19
CA SER A 108 -19.93 -0.76 -2.77
C SER A 108 -20.67 0.21 -1.86
N THR A 109 -20.96 1.44 -2.32
CA THR A 109 -21.73 2.43 -1.54
C THR A 109 -23.15 1.97 -1.26
N LYS A 110 -23.71 1.01 -2.03
CA LYS A 110 -25.01 0.39 -1.75
C LYS A 110 -25.06 -0.40 -0.45
N PHE A 111 -23.90 -0.80 0.08
CA PHE A 111 -23.76 -1.59 1.30
C PHE A 111 -23.37 -0.74 2.52
N LYS A 112 -23.33 0.59 2.38
CA LYS A 112 -23.07 1.50 3.49
C LYS A 112 -24.30 1.54 4.39
N LEU A 113 -24.12 1.18 5.67
CA LEU A 113 -25.20 1.06 6.65
C LEU A 113 -25.67 2.41 7.21
N GLU A 114 -25.06 3.54 6.83
CA GLU A 114 -25.28 4.84 7.44
C GLU A 114 -25.90 5.90 6.55
N GLU A 115 -26.86 6.59 7.20
CA GLU A 115 -27.42 7.91 7.03
C GLU A 115 -27.94 8.38 5.66
N LYS A 116 -29.24 8.58 5.66
CA LYS A 116 -29.99 9.41 4.72
C LYS A 116 -29.33 10.79 4.59
N GLY A 117 -28.65 11.03 3.47
CA GLY A 117 -28.14 12.38 3.15
C GLY A 117 -26.85 12.48 2.36
N GLU A 118 -26.12 11.39 2.14
CA GLU A 118 -24.99 11.41 1.18
C GLU A 118 -25.50 11.18 -0.25
N GLU A 119 -25.12 12.09 -1.16
CA GLU A 119 -25.40 11.90 -2.60
C GLU A 119 -24.77 10.59 -3.08
N GLU A 120 -25.58 9.70 -3.65
CA GLU A 120 -25.12 8.48 -4.29
C GLU A 120 -24.06 8.80 -5.35
N ILE A 121 -22.91 8.15 -5.28
CA ILE A 121 -21.89 8.25 -6.32
C ILE A 121 -22.43 7.53 -7.56
N LYS A 122 -22.95 8.31 -8.51
CA LYS A 122 -23.44 7.76 -9.77
C LYS A 122 -22.29 7.45 -10.71
N SER A 123 -22.28 6.26 -11.27
CA SER A 123 -21.33 5.85 -12.30
C SER A 123 -22.09 5.40 -13.55
N VAL A 124 -21.91 6.17 -14.64
CA VAL A 124 -22.50 5.83 -15.94
C VAL A 124 -22.03 4.45 -16.42
N VAL A 125 -20.78 4.09 -16.12
CA VAL A 125 -20.21 2.79 -16.49
C VAL A 125 -20.85 1.66 -15.68
N LEU A 126 -21.18 1.88 -14.41
CA LEU A 126 -21.91 0.89 -13.61
C LEU A 126 -23.32 0.64 -14.18
N ASP A 127 -24.02 1.71 -14.57
CA ASP A 127 -25.34 1.60 -15.19
C ASP A 127 -25.27 0.83 -16.53
N TRP A 128 -24.22 1.07 -17.30
CA TRP A 128 -23.96 0.34 -18.53
C TRP A 128 -23.65 -1.14 -18.25
N TYR A 129 -22.84 -1.45 -17.22
CA TYR A 129 -22.54 -2.81 -16.79
C TYR A 129 -23.80 -3.54 -16.33
N GLN A 130 -24.66 -2.91 -15.54
CA GLN A 130 -25.90 -3.53 -15.06
C GLN A 130 -26.93 -3.79 -16.17
N LYS A 131 -26.94 -2.96 -17.21
CA LYS A 131 -27.79 -3.13 -18.39
C LYS A 131 -27.19 -4.08 -19.44
N SER A 132 -25.92 -4.46 -19.30
CA SER A 132 -25.21 -5.25 -20.28
C SER A 132 -25.68 -6.70 -20.28
N ASN A 133 -26.07 -7.20 -21.46
CA ASN A 133 -26.41 -8.60 -21.66
C ASN A 133 -25.23 -9.54 -21.41
N ILE A 134 -24.00 -9.07 -21.63
CA ILE A 134 -22.77 -9.84 -21.41
C ILE A 134 -22.60 -10.16 -19.92
N ILE A 135 -22.77 -9.18 -19.05
CA ILE A 135 -22.65 -9.38 -17.59
C ILE A 135 -23.77 -10.26 -17.07
N ASN A 136 -24.99 -10.08 -17.56
CA ASN A 136 -26.10 -10.96 -17.24
C ASN A 136 -25.84 -12.41 -17.69
N PHE A 137 -25.22 -12.60 -18.87
CA PHE A 137 -24.83 -13.91 -19.36
C PHE A 137 -23.76 -14.55 -18.47
N ILE A 138 -22.68 -13.81 -18.14
CA ILE A 138 -21.60 -14.28 -17.24
C ILE A 138 -22.17 -14.63 -15.87
N SER A 139 -23.02 -13.78 -15.31
CA SER A 139 -23.64 -14.01 -14.02
C SER A 139 -24.50 -15.28 -13.99
N LYS A 140 -25.33 -15.51 -15.01
CA LYS A 140 -26.18 -16.70 -15.11
C LYS A 140 -25.38 -17.97 -15.41
N THR A 141 -24.34 -17.87 -16.25
CA THR A 141 -23.60 -19.04 -16.72
C THR A 141 -22.52 -19.50 -15.76
N PHE A 142 -21.85 -18.58 -15.08
CA PHE A 142 -20.71 -18.90 -14.21
C PHE A 142 -20.99 -18.61 -12.73
N VAL A 143 -21.48 -17.41 -12.39
CA VAL A 143 -21.60 -16.98 -10.98
C VAL A 143 -22.71 -17.75 -10.28
N SER A 144 -23.91 -17.83 -10.87
CA SER A 144 -25.06 -18.50 -10.24
C SER A 144 -24.88 -20.02 -10.06
N PRO A 145 -24.33 -20.79 -11.02
CA PRO A 145 -24.02 -22.21 -10.80
C PRO A 145 -22.92 -22.42 -9.76
N PHE A 146 -21.88 -21.57 -9.78
CA PHE A 146 -20.80 -21.63 -8.79
C PHE A 146 -21.34 -21.36 -7.38
N ASP A 147 -22.15 -20.33 -7.21
CA ASP A 147 -22.77 -19.99 -5.93
C ASP A 147 -23.65 -21.15 -5.40
N LYS A 148 -24.51 -21.72 -6.26
CA LYS A 148 -25.32 -22.91 -5.91
C LYS A 148 -24.46 -24.10 -5.52
N MET A 149 -23.37 -24.33 -6.22
CA MET A 149 -22.41 -25.41 -5.91
C MET A 149 -21.77 -25.18 -4.55
N MET A 150 -21.31 -23.97 -4.26
CA MET A 150 -20.68 -23.62 -2.99
C MET A 150 -21.69 -23.69 -1.83
N ILE A 151 -22.91 -23.19 -1.99
CA ILE A 151 -23.98 -23.35 -1.00
C ILE A 151 -24.19 -24.83 -0.71
N LYS A 152 -24.23 -25.72 -1.72
CA LYS A 152 -24.42 -27.17 -1.54
C LYS A 152 -23.23 -27.81 -0.83
N ILE A 153 -22.00 -27.40 -1.13
CA ILE A 153 -20.78 -27.89 -0.48
C ILE A 153 -20.78 -27.53 1.01
N PHE A 154 -21.06 -26.25 1.33
CA PHE A 154 -21.06 -25.77 2.70
C PHE A 154 -22.38 -26.02 3.46
N SER A 155 -23.48 -26.38 2.78
CA SER A 155 -24.75 -26.79 3.44
C SER A 155 -24.70 -28.21 3.97
N LYS A 156 -23.88 -29.09 3.38
CA LYS A 156 -23.64 -30.39 3.94
C LYS A 156 -22.95 -30.19 5.28
N ARG A 157 -23.75 -30.09 6.34
CA ARG A 157 -23.27 -30.23 7.71
C ARG A 157 -22.52 -31.57 7.72
N LYS A 158 -21.19 -31.51 7.74
CA LYS A 158 -20.38 -32.69 7.97
C LYS A 158 -20.73 -33.16 9.39
N ILE A 159 -21.72 -34.04 9.49
CA ILE A 159 -21.76 -34.98 10.60
C ILE A 159 -20.49 -35.81 10.34
N SER A 160 -19.41 -35.33 10.90
CA SER A 160 -18.12 -35.98 10.79
C SER A 160 -18.17 -37.24 11.63
N ASN A 161 -18.63 -38.32 11.00
CA ASN A 161 -18.00 -39.59 11.28
C ASN A 161 -16.62 -39.55 10.62
N GLU A 162 -15.74 -38.62 11.05
CA GLU A 162 -14.36 -38.70 10.65
C GLU A 162 -13.81 -39.98 11.28
N ASN A 163 -13.57 -40.99 10.44
CA ASN A 163 -12.89 -42.18 10.89
C ASN A 163 -11.63 -41.75 11.62
N PHE A 164 -11.45 -42.16 12.84
CA PHE A 164 -10.29 -41.88 13.71
C PHE A 164 -8.96 -41.98 12.94
N THR A 165 -8.86 -42.92 12.02
CA THR A 165 -7.71 -43.10 11.11
C THR A 165 -7.46 -41.93 10.20
N VAL A 166 -8.48 -41.32 9.64
CA VAL A 166 -8.34 -40.13 8.73
C VAL A 166 -7.88 -38.91 9.51
N GLU A 167 -8.36 -38.73 10.74
CA GLU A 167 -7.95 -37.61 11.60
C GLU A 167 -6.48 -37.76 12.03
N VAL A 168 -6.06 -38.98 12.38
CA VAL A 168 -4.67 -39.28 12.71
C VAL A 168 -3.75 -39.05 11.52
N ILE A 169 -4.12 -39.52 10.31
CA ILE A 169 -3.34 -39.29 9.08
C ILE A 169 -3.19 -37.81 8.79
N LYS A 170 -4.26 -37.00 8.91
CA LYS A 170 -4.21 -35.54 8.72
C LYS A 170 -3.27 -34.86 9.72
N LYS A 171 -3.31 -35.26 11.00
CA LYS A 171 -2.39 -34.75 12.03
C LYS A 171 -0.95 -35.10 11.71
N ILE A 172 -0.67 -36.38 11.39
CA ILE A 172 0.68 -36.82 11.01
C ILE A 172 1.18 -36.06 9.78
N ALA A 173 0.37 -35.96 8.72
CA ALA A 173 0.72 -35.20 7.53
C ALA A 173 1.02 -33.70 7.84
N SER A 174 0.22 -33.07 8.72
CA SER A 174 0.46 -31.72 9.19
C SER A 174 1.80 -31.60 9.94
N TYR A 175 2.12 -32.51 10.84
CA TYR A 175 3.40 -32.51 11.54
C TYR A 175 4.60 -32.76 10.62
N VAL A 176 4.45 -33.64 9.62
CA VAL A 176 5.50 -33.89 8.63
C VAL A 176 5.74 -32.62 7.75
N ILE A 177 4.67 -31.98 7.27
CA ILE A 177 4.78 -30.73 6.51
C ILE A 177 5.44 -29.64 7.36
N PHE A 178 5.01 -29.51 8.62
CA PHE A 178 5.59 -28.53 9.54
C PHE A 178 7.06 -28.81 9.84
N GLY A 179 7.43 -30.08 10.02
CA GLY A 179 8.82 -30.55 10.20
C GLY A 179 9.69 -30.24 8.96
N LEU A 180 9.17 -30.51 7.76
CA LEU A 180 9.87 -30.17 6.51
C LEU A 180 10.07 -28.67 6.33
N LEU A 181 9.04 -27.87 6.59
CA LEU A 181 9.14 -26.41 6.55
C LEU A 181 10.16 -25.89 7.58
N PHE A 182 10.15 -26.45 8.79
CA PHE A 182 11.11 -26.10 9.84
C PHE A 182 12.55 -26.42 9.42
N LEU A 183 12.78 -27.59 8.82
CA LEU A 183 14.11 -27.97 8.30
C LEU A 183 14.56 -27.04 7.16
N LEU A 184 13.65 -26.65 6.26
CA LEU A 184 13.97 -25.68 5.20
C LEU A 184 14.35 -24.31 5.77
N ILE A 185 13.62 -23.85 6.81
CA ILE A 185 13.94 -22.60 7.52
C ILE A 185 15.31 -22.69 8.19
N LEU A 186 15.63 -23.80 8.86
CA LEU A 186 16.93 -24.00 9.49
C LEU A 186 18.08 -24.00 8.46
N ARG A 187 17.90 -24.65 7.32
CA ARG A 187 18.87 -24.63 6.22
C ARG A 187 19.06 -23.22 5.64
N GLY A 188 17.95 -22.48 5.45
CA GLY A 188 18.01 -21.08 5.02
C GLY A 188 18.75 -20.20 6.03
N PHE A 189 18.50 -20.42 7.33
CA PHE A 189 19.17 -19.67 8.39
C PHE A 189 20.68 -19.97 8.48
N GLU A 190 21.08 -21.25 8.33
CA GLU A 190 22.50 -21.63 8.23
C GLU A 190 23.19 -20.94 7.04
N GLY A 191 22.55 -20.94 5.87
CA GLY A 191 23.06 -20.24 4.68
C GLY A 191 23.20 -18.73 4.92
N LEU A 192 22.22 -18.11 5.55
CA LEU A 192 22.24 -16.70 5.90
C LEU A 192 23.38 -16.35 6.86
N ILE A 193 23.62 -17.17 7.90
CA ILE A 193 24.73 -16.97 8.84
C ILE A 193 26.08 -17.04 8.09
N LYS A 194 26.27 -17.99 7.18
CA LYS A 194 27.49 -18.11 6.39
C LYS A 194 27.73 -16.85 5.54
N LEU A 195 26.68 -16.33 4.89
CA LEU A 195 26.77 -15.09 4.10
C LEU A 195 27.13 -13.89 4.98
N ILE A 196 26.50 -13.74 6.13
CA ILE A 196 26.75 -12.63 7.06
C ILE A 196 28.18 -12.69 7.64
N SER A 197 28.66 -13.89 7.99
CA SER A 197 29.99 -14.09 8.55
C SER A 197 31.13 -13.85 7.54
N SER A 198 30.83 -13.87 6.23
CA SER A 198 31.80 -13.57 5.18
C SER A 198 32.00 -12.06 4.91
N VAL A 199 31.15 -11.20 5.48
CA VAL A 199 31.24 -9.74 5.32
C VAL A 199 32.38 -9.18 6.15
N SER A 200 33.23 -8.34 5.55
CA SER A 200 34.35 -7.72 6.23
C SER A 200 33.91 -6.70 7.28
N PHE A 201 34.75 -6.42 8.28
CA PHE A 201 34.47 -5.39 9.27
C PHE A 201 34.29 -3.99 8.65
N GLY A 202 35.07 -3.70 7.57
CA GLY A 202 34.93 -2.45 6.81
C GLY A 202 33.54 -2.31 6.17
N ASP A 203 33.01 -3.41 5.60
CA ASP A 203 31.68 -3.42 4.99
C ASP A 203 30.59 -3.23 6.04
N TRP A 204 30.77 -3.77 7.25
CA TRP A 204 29.84 -3.53 8.35
C TRP A 204 29.77 -2.06 8.75
N ILE A 205 30.93 -1.37 8.81
CA ILE A 205 30.95 0.08 9.07
C ILE A 205 30.20 0.82 7.94
N LEU A 206 30.40 0.41 6.69
CA LEU A 206 29.71 1.00 5.54
C LEU A 206 28.19 0.76 5.62
N ILE A 207 27.73 -0.46 5.98
CA ILE A 207 26.33 -0.80 6.17
C ILE A 207 25.69 0.09 7.24
N VAL A 208 26.31 0.20 8.41
CA VAL A 208 25.80 1.01 9.53
C VAL A 208 25.72 2.49 9.15
N LYS A 209 26.78 3.03 8.53
CA LYS A 209 26.83 4.41 8.05
C LYS A 209 25.72 4.67 7.01
N SER A 210 25.59 3.78 6.04
CA SER A 210 24.55 3.85 5.00
C SER A 210 23.15 3.79 5.60
N GLY A 211 22.96 2.92 6.61
CA GLY A 211 21.71 2.82 7.36
C GLY A 211 21.31 4.12 8.03
N PHE A 212 22.26 4.79 8.65
CA PHE A 212 22.02 6.09 9.30
C PHE A 212 21.58 7.18 8.30
N TYR A 213 22.24 7.27 7.14
CA TYR A 213 21.84 8.24 6.12
C TYR A 213 20.47 7.96 5.52
N THR A 214 20.16 6.69 5.18
CA THR A 214 18.82 6.29 4.70
C THR A 214 17.75 6.56 5.75
N PHE A 215 18.03 6.26 7.04
CA PHE A 215 17.10 6.51 8.13
C PHE A 215 16.73 8.00 8.24
N ILE A 216 17.70 8.90 8.15
CA ILE A 216 17.43 10.35 8.16
C ILE A 216 16.57 10.76 6.95
N ARG A 217 16.87 10.26 5.74
CA ARG A 217 16.09 10.58 4.54
C ARG A 217 14.65 10.07 4.65
N VAL A 218 14.46 8.88 5.19
CA VAL A 218 13.13 8.30 5.42
C VAL A 218 12.33 9.17 6.40
N ILE A 219 12.94 9.61 7.52
CA ILE A 219 12.28 10.54 8.47
C ILE A 219 11.88 11.83 7.76
N LEU A 220 12.79 12.44 7.01
CA LEU A 220 12.53 13.69 6.29
C LEU A 220 11.42 13.51 5.23
N ALA A 221 11.44 12.44 4.48
CA ALA A 221 10.41 12.14 3.48
C ALA A 221 9.01 11.99 4.11
N VAL A 222 8.91 11.24 5.20
CA VAL A 222 7.64 11.05 5.92
C VAL A 222 7.18 12.35 6.59
N ALA A 223 8.10 13.14 7.17
CA ALA A 223 7.79 14.43 7.77
C ALA A 223 7.27 15.44 6.73
N ILE A 224 7.90 15.53 5.55
CA ILE A 224 7.43 16.33 4.42
C ILE A 224 6.04 15.86 3.99
N GLY A 225 5.83 14.55 3.90
CA GLY A 225 4.53 13.97 3.62
C GLY A 225 3.46 14.46 4.60
N TYR A 226 3.68 14.33 5.89
CA TYR A 226 2.74 14.79 6.92
C TYR A 226 2.46 16.29 6.87
N MET A 227 3.49 17.10 6.64
CA MET A 227 3.39 18.56 6.69
C MET A 227 2.29 19.12 5.76
N TRP A 228 2.12 18.54 4.59
CA TRP A 228 1.09 19.00 3.65
C TRP A 228 -0.17 18.13 3.65
N THR A 229 -0.04 16.81 3.89
CA THR A 229 -1.17 15.89 3.81
C THR A 229 -2.16 16.07 4.96
N ILE A 230 -1.69 16.45 6.15
CA ILE A 230 -2.57 16.71 7.29
C ILE A 230 -3.54 17.88 6.97
N PRO A 231 -3.09 19.11 6.64
CA PRO A 231 -4.01 20.20 6.40
C PRO A 231 -4.90 19.97 5.16
N VAL A 232 -4.36 19.41 4.10
CA VAL A 232 -5.12 19.14 2.88
C VAL A 232 -6.12 17.99 3.08
N GLY A 233 -5.69 16.89 3.69
CA GLY A 233 -6.55 15.72 3.93
C GLY A 233 -7.70 16.01 4.88
N VAL A 234 -7.46 16.75 5.95
CA VAL A 234 -8.53 17.20 6.86
C VAL A 234 -9.54 18.10 6.13
N LYS A 235 -9.06 19.06 5.33
CA LYS A 235 -9.95 19.94 4.56
C LYS A 235 -10.80 19.16 3.55
N ILE A 236 -10.24 18.14 2.92
CA ILE A 236 -10.98 17.27 2.00
C ILE A 236 -11.98 16.41 2.78
N GLY A 237 -11.55 15.78 3.89
CA GLY A 237 -12.37 14.82 4.63
C GLY A 237 -13.60 15.44 5.29
N ILE A 238 -13.48 16.60 5.93
CA ILE A 238 -14.63 17.26 6.62
C ILE A 238 -15.58 17.98 5.68
N ASN A 239 -15.25 18.17 4.40
CA ASN A 239 -16.11 18.89 3.47
C ASN A 239 -16.58 17.99 2.32
N PRO A 240 -17.84 17.53 2.35
CA PRO A 240 -18.38 16.61 1.34
C PRO A 240 -18.29 17.17 -0.09
N LYS A 241 -18.47 18.50 -0.27
CA LYS A 241 -18.38 19.13 -1.59
C LYS A 241 -16.95 19.08 -2.15
N VAL A 242 -15.95 19.35 -1.30
CA VAL A 242 -14.54 19.27 -1.69
C VAL A 242 -14.14 17.82 -1.94
N SER A 243 -14.58 16.89 -1.06
CA SER A 243 -14.31 15.45 -1.13
C SER A 243 -14.75 14.87 -2.47
N LYS A 244 -15.96 15.21 -2.93
CA LYS A 244 -16.55 14.73 -4.20
C LYS A 244 -15.64 14.96 -5.41
N TYR A 245 -14.95 16.11 -5.48
CA TYR A 245 -14.08 16.46 -6.60
C TYR A 245 -12.61 16.14 -6.33
N ALA A 246 -12.15 16.33 -5.10
CA ALA A 246 -10.74 16.14 -4.77
C ALA A 246 -10.33 14.66 -4.71
N GLN A 247 -11.17 13.76 -4.16
CA GLN A 247 -10.82 12.34 -4.05
C GLN A 247 -10.48 11.69 -5.39
N PRO A 248 -11.30 11.82 -6.48
CA PRO A 248 -10.94 11.27 -7.77
C PRO A 248 -9.62 11.82 -8.34
N ILE A 249 -9.35 13.12 -8.15
CA ILE A 249 -8.10 13.75 -8.60
C ILE A 249 -6.92 13.18 -7.82
N VAL A 250 -7.02 13.13 -6.49
CA VAL A 250 -5.99 12.56 -5.62
C VAL A 250 -5.70 11.11 -5.99
N GLN A 251 -6.75 10.33 -6.31
CA GLN A 251 -6.62 8.94 -6.70
C GLN A 251 -5.84 8.77 -8.01
N ILE A 252 -6.16 9.57 -9.04
CA ILE A 252 -5.43 9.55 -10.30
C ILE A 252 -3.97 9.94 -10.07
N LEU A 253 -3.73 11.03 -9.32
CA LEU A 253 -2.36 11.49 -9.01
C LEU A 253 -1.57 10.45 -8.21
N ALA A 254 -2.22 9.77 -7.25
CA ALA A 254 -1.59 8.72 -6.45
C ALA A 254 -1.20 7.48 -7.27
N SER A 255 -1.89 7.25 -8.38
CA SER A 255 -1.61 6.11 -9.26
C SER A 255 -0.46 6.38 -10.23
N ILE A 256 -0.03 7.65 -10.41
CA ILE A 256 1.11 7.97 -11.27
C ILE A 256 2.41 7.48 -10.60
N PRO A 257 3.20 6.62 -11.25
CA PRO A 257 4.44 6.11 -10.66
C PRO A 257 5.44 7.23 -10.43
N ALA A 258 5.80 7.48 -9.19
CA ALA A 258 6.82 8.46 -8.86
C ALA A 258 8.19 8.10 -9.48
N THR A 259 8.49 6.82 -9.65
CA THR A 259 9.69 6.33 -10.33
C THR A 259 9.77 6.76 -11.79
N ALA A 260 8.64 6.86 -12.50
CA ALA A 260 8.61 7.34 -13.88
C ALA A 260 8.88 8.86 -14.01
N ILE A 261 8.57 9.62 -12.97
CA ILE A 261 8.83 11.08 -12.90
C ILE A 261 10.25 11.35 -12.37
N PHE A 262 10.83 10.40 -11.66
CA PHE A 262 12.09 10.59 -10.95
C PHE A 262 13.27 11.08 -11.82
N PRO A 263 13.50 10.60 -13.05
CA PRO A 263 14.57 11.13 -13.88
C PRO A 263 14.44 12.64 -14.16
N ILE A 264 13.21 13.13 -14.30
CA ILE A 264 12.95 14.57 -14.50
C ILE A 264 13.33 15.35 -13.23
N ILE A 265 12.93 14.84 -12.06
CA ILE A 265 13.27 15.42 -10.75
C ILE A 265 14.79 15.42 -10.56
N LEU A 266 15.44 14.30 -10.91
CA LEU A 266 16.88 14.15 -10.82
C LEU A 266 17.59 15.23 -11.64
N LEU A 267 17.24 15.39 -12.92
CA LEU A 267 17.81 16.41 -13.81
C LEU A 267 17.67 17.84 -13.26
N PHE A 268 16.53 18.15 -12.66
CA PHE A 268 16.28 19.47 -12.08
C PHE A 268 17.24 19.75 -10.91
N PHE A 269 17.49 18.75 -10.04
CA PHE A 269 18.30 18.94 -8.84
C PHE A 269 19.79 18.62 -9.03
N LEU A 270 20.20 17.95 -10.12
CA LEU A 270 21.62 17.59 -10.36
C LEU A 270 22.57 18.79 -10.30
N ASN A 271 22.12 19.97 -10.72
CA ASN A 271 22.91 21.18 -10.73
C ASN A 271 23.08 21.81 -9.34
N PHE A 272 22.37 21.35 -8.32
CA PHE A 272 22.45 21.88 -6.97
C PHE A 272 23.43 21.04 -6.13
N LYS A 273 24.15 21.68 -5.22
CA LYS A 273 25.03 21.02 -4.25
C LYS A 273 24.16 20.11 -3.34
N GLY A 274 24.41 18.81 -3.37
CA GLY A 274 23.60 17.83 -2.64
C GLY A 274 22.27 17.45 -3.34
N GLY A 275 22.11 17.79 -4.61
CA GLY A 275 20.86 17.57 -5.38
C GLY A 275 20.39 16.13 -5.41
N LEU A 276 21.31 15.14 -5.47
CA LEU A 276 20.96 13.72 -5.38
C LEU A 276 20.29 13.35 -4.06
N ASN A 277 20.74 13.91 -2.93
CA ASN A 277 20.09 13.68 -1.63
C ASN A 277 18.69 14.27 -1.60
N ILE A 278 18.50 15.48 -2.16
CA ILE A 278 17.20 16.14 -2.24
C ILE A 278 16.27 15.34 -3.14
N SER A 279 16.71 14.94 -4.33
CA SER A 279 15.94 14.12 -5.27
C SER A 279 15.49 12.81 -4.64
N SER A 280 16.38 12.13 -3.90
CA SER A 280 16.06 10.89 -3.20
C SER A 280 14.97 11.09 -2.13
N ILE A 281 15.07 12.14 -1.30
CA ILE A 281 14.04 12.46 -0.30
C ILE A 281 12.69 12.77 -0.97
N ILE A 282 12.71 13.54 -2.07
CA ILE A 282 11.49 13.88 -2.81
C ILE A 282 10.85 12.64 -3.40
N LEU A 283 11.64 11.73 -4.00
CA LEU A 283 11.09 10.48 -4.53
C LEU A 283 10.47 9.60 -3.45
N MET A 284 11.15 9.44 -2.31
CA MET A 284 10.59 8.74 -1.16
C MET A 284 9.27 9.38 -0.69
N ALA A 285 9.23 10.72 -0.60
CA ALA A 285 8.03 11.46 -0.21
C ALA A 285 6.89 11.28 -1.23
N LEU A 286 7.17 11.37 -2.53
CA LEU A 286 6.19 11.15 -3.60
C LEU A 286 5.62 9.73 -3.59
N GLY A 287 6.44 8.73 -3.28
CA GLY A 287 6.00 7.34 -3.18
C GLY A 287 5.16 7.04 -1.95
N THR A 288 5.23 7.86 -0.90
CA THR A 288 4.61 7.54 0.40
C THR A 288 3.52 8.50 0.85
N GLN A 289 3.51 9.74 0.38
CA GLN A 289 2.57 10.79 0.78
C GLN A 289 1.10 10.40 0.56
N TRP A 290 0.81 9.55 -0.43
CA TRP A 290 -0.54 9.14 -0.74
C TRP A 290 -1.15 8.24 0.34
N TYR A 291 -0.33 7.38 0.97
CA TYR A 291 -0.76 6.59 2.12
C TYR A 291 -1.17 7.48 3.29
N LEU A 292 -0.40 8.56 3.53
CA LEU A 292 -0.73 9.55 4.56
C LEU A 292 -2.01 10.29 4.21
N LEU A 293 -2.13 10.79 2.98
CA LEU A 293 -3.26 11.60 2.54
C LEU A 293 -4.58 10.81 2.62
N PHE A 294 -4.62 9.58 2.11
CA PHE A 294 -5.83 8.76 2.15
C PHE A 294 -6.26 8.41 3.58
N ASN A 295 -5.30 8.09 4.45
CA ASN A 295 -5.61 7.83 5.85
C ASN A 295 -6.12 9.09 6.56
N VAL A 296 -5.53 10.26 6.31
CA VAL A 296 -6.01 11.54 6.87
C VAL A 296 -7.40 11.89 6.38
N ILE A 297 -7.68 11.73 5.08
CA ILE A 297 -9.03 11.95 4.52
C ILE A 297 -10.02 11.00 5.18
N GLY A 298 -9.68 9.70 5.28
CA GLY A 298 -10.53 8.70 5.91
C GLY A 298 -10.83 9.01 7.37
N GLY A 299 -9.81 9.36 8.17
CA GLY A 299 -10.00 9.77 9.57
C GLY A 299 -10.81 11.05 9.72
N ALA A 300 -10.57 12.04 8.85
CA ALA A 300 -11.31 13.29 8.90
C ALA A 300 -12.80 13.12 8.50
N ASN A 301 -13.12 12.19 7.60
CA ASN A 301 -14.49 11.83 7.26
C ASN A 301 -15.27 11.19 8.44
N GLN A 302 -14.56 10.58 9.37
CA GLN A 302 -15.16 9.91 10.53
C GLN A 302 -15.41 10.87 11.70
N ILE A 303 -14.98 12.14 11.62
CA ILE A 303 -15.24 13.12 12.67
C ILE A 303 -16.74 13.40 12.74
N PRO A 304 -17.42 13.15 13.90
CA PRO A 304 -18.84 13.42 14.06
C PRO A 304 -19.20 14.87 13.74
N LYS A 305 -20.27 15.07 12.96
CA LYS A 305 -20.75 16.42 12.58
C LYS A 305 -21.05 17.27 13.79
N ASP A 306 -21.61 16.66 14.84
CA ASP A 306 -21.95 17.34 16.09
C ASP A 306 -20.71 17.98 16.74
N LEU A 307 -19.56 17.29 16.75
CA LEU A 307 -18.30 17.87 17.27
C LEU A 307 -17.84 19.06 16.44
N ILE A 308 -18.02 19.01 15.13
CA ILE A 308 -17.70 20.14 14.25
C ILE A 308 -18.65 21.31 14.52
N GLU A 309 -19.94 21.07 14.76
CA GLU A 309 -20.92 22.10 15.08
C GLU A 309 -20.68 22.71 16.46
N VAL A 310 -20.43 21.87 17.47
CA VAL A 310 -20.07 22.32 18.81
C VAL A 310 -18.82 23.22 18.77
N SER A 311 -17.80 22.85 17.99
CA SER A 311 -16.60 23.66 17.83
C SER A 311 -16.89 25.07 17.27
N LYS A 312 -17.90 25.19 16.39
CA LYS A 312 -18.34 26.47 15.83
C LYS A 312 -19.12 27.28 16.86
N ILE A 313 -20.01 26.64 17.66
CA ILE A 313 -20.78 27.30 18.72
C ILE A 313 -19.85 27.90 19.77
N PHE A 314 -18.79 27.19 20.17
CA PHE A 314 -17.80 27.67 21.12
C PHE A 314 -16.70 28.53 20.50
N ASP A 315 -16.83 28.90 19.23
CA ASP A 315 -15.86 29.72 18.45
C ASP A 315 -14.42 29.18 18.50
N VAL A 316 -14.28 27.85 18.54
CA VAL A 316 -12.97 27.19 18.55
C VAL A 316 -12.37 27.26 17.13
N LYS A 317 -11.38 28.11 16.92
CA LYS A 317 -10.77 28.39 15.62
C LYS A 317 -9.22 28.31 15.65
N GLY A 318 -8.62 28.29 14.47
CA GLY A 318 -7.17 28.36 14.29
C GLY A 318 -6.42 27.23 15.01
N LYS A 319 -5.33 27.54 15.71
CA LYS A 319 -4.50 26.55 16.40
C LYS A 319 -5.26 25.72 17.45
N LYS A 320 -6.25 26.32 18.14
CA LYS A 320 -7.07 25.60 19.12
C LYS A 320 -7.92 24.52 18.48
N TRP A 321 -8.51 24.81 17.33
CA TRP A 321 -9.30 23.83 16.59
C TRP A 321 -8.45 22.61 16.16
N TRP A 322 -7.24 22.86 15.69
CA TRP A 322 -6.31 21.80 15.32
C TRP A 322 -5.89 20.94 16.51
N SER A 323 -5.56 21.56 17.67
CA SER A 323 -5.04 20.84 18.84
C SER A 323 -6.11 20.11 19.65
N ILE A 324 -7.35 20.63 19.68
CA ILE A 324 -8.42 20.09 20.53
C ILE A 324 -9.33 19.14 19.76
N LEU A 325 -9.58 19.39 18.47
CA LEU A 325 -10.50 18.60 17.68
C LEU A 325 -9.83 17.82 16.55
N ALA A 326 -9.19 18.51 15.58
CA ALA A 326 -8.77 17.86 14.35
C ALA A 326 -7.69 16.79 14.58
N ILE A 327 -6.56 17.15 15.21
CA ILE A 327 -5.44 16.20 15.42
C ILE A 327 -5.86 15.03 16.34
N PRO A 328 -6.53 15.24 17.49
CA PRO A 328 -7.01 14.14 18.31
C PRO A 328 -7.94 13.19 17.55
N ALA A 329 -8.90 13.72 16.81
CA ALA A 329 -9.88 12.92 16.09
C ALA A 329 -9.28 12.07 14.95
N ILE A 330 -8.28 12.60 14.23
CA ILE A 330 -7.62 11.85 13.15
C ILE A 330 -6.38 11.08 13.62
N PHE A 331 -6.02 11.14 14.90
CA PHE A 331 -4.78 10.58 15.41
C PHE A 331 -4.62 9.08 15.10
N PRO A 332 -5.64 8.21 15.26
CA PRO A 332 -5.55 6.80 14.86
C PRO A 332 -5.18 6.61 13.37
N SER A 333 -5.81 7.42 12.52
CA SER A 333 -5.55 7.39 11.08
C SER A 333 -4.17 7.94 10.71
N LEU A 334 -3.65 8.93 11.45
CA LEU A 334 -2.27 9.41 11.29
C LEU A 334 -1.27 8.30 11.58
N ILE A 335 -1.47 7.54 12.65
CA ILE A 335 -0.55 6.45 13.01
C ILE A 335 -0.60 5.33 11.96
N THR A 336 -1.80 4.92 11.53
CA THR A 336 -1.96 3.89 10.50
C THR A 336 -1.32 4.30 9.17
N GLY A 337 -1.58 5.53 8.73
CA GLY A 337 -0.96 6.11 7.53
C GLY A 337 0.56 6.20 7.66
N GLY A 338 1.06 6.58 8.84
CA GLY A 338 2.49 6.69 9.13
C GLY A 338 3.22 5.36 9.08
N ILE A 339 2.65 4.30 9.66
CA ILE A 339 3.23 2.95 9.60
C ILE A 339 3.38 2.50 8.14
N THR A 340 2.34 2.72 7.34
CA THR A 340 2.34 2.33 5.92
C THR A 340 3.34 3.17 5.12
N ALA A 341 3.35 4.48 5.31
CA ALA A 341 4.28 5.39 4.66
C ALA A 341 5.74 5.11 5.06
N TRP A 342 5.99 4.76 6.31
CA TRP A 342 7.30 4.37 6.81
C TRP A 342 7.86 3.16 6.05
N GLY A 343 7.07 2.08 5.95
CA GLY A 343 7.46 0.90 5.16
C GLY A 343 7.66 1.22 3.69
N GLY A 344 6.78 2.03 3.10
CA GLY A 344 6.90 2.50 1.72
C GLY A 344 8.17 3.31 1.47
N ALA A 345 8.57 4.20 2.40
CA ALA A 345 9.78 5.02 2.27
C ALA A 345 11.06 4.17 2.28
N TRP A 346 11.14 3.15 3.15
CA TRP A 346 12.25 2.21 3.16
C TRP A 346 12.34 1.42 1.84
N ASN A 347 11.23 0.93 1.32
CA ASN A 347 11.22 0.25 0.01
C ASN A 347 11.63 1.21 -1.12
N SER A 348 11.14 2.45 -1.08
CA SER A 348 11.48 3.47 -2.07
C SER A 348 12.96 3.86 -2.03
N SER A 349 13.65 3.68 -0.90
CA SER A 349 15.08 4.02 -0.78
C SER A 349 15.95 3.25 -1.77
N ILE A 350 15.57 1.99 -2.07
CA ILE A 350 16.33 1.12 -2.99
C ILE A 350 16.40 1.74 -4.39
N VAL A 351 15.30 2.32 -4.87
CA VAL A 351 15.23 2.94 -6.21
C VAL A 351 15.55 4.42 -6.22
N SER A 352 15.55 5.10 -5.07
CA SER A 352 15.81 6.54 -4.98
C SER A 352 17.27 6.90 -4.68
N GLU A 353 18.00 5.99 -4.05
CA GLU A 353 19.41 6.19 -3.69
C GLU A 353 20.39 5.68 -4.75
N TYR A 354 19.88 4.91 -5.73
CA TYR A 354 20.65 4.34 -6.85
C TYR A 354 19.81 4.43 -8.13
N VAL A 355 20.30 5.18 -9.11
CA VAL A 355 19.57 5.47 -10.35
C VAL A 355 20.49 5.41 -11.54
N ASN A 356 20.09 4.68 -12.59
CA ASN A 356 20.72 4.74 -13.89
C ASN A 356 19.96 5.71 -14.80
N PHE A 357 20.64 6.76 -15.28
CA PHE A 357 20.06 7.74 -16.18
C PHE A 357 21.09 8.21 -17.22
N GLY A 358 20.72 8.16 -18.49
CA GLY A 358 21.62 8.54 -19.59
C GLY A 358 22.90 7.72 -19.63
N GLY A 359 22.84 6.43 -19.29
CA GLY A 359 23.98 5.52 -19.22
C GLY A 359 24.98 5.83 -18.09
N LYS A 360 24.61 6.70 -17.15
CA LYS A 360 25.41 7.02 -15.95
C LYS A 360 24.69 6.58 -14.69
N VAL A 361 25.43 5.95 -13.79
CA VAL A 361 24.93 5.59 -12.47
C VAL A 361 25.10 6.76 -11.52
N TYR A 362 24.00 7.20 -10.94
CA TYR A 362 23.93 8.22 -9.89
C TYR A 362 23.61 7.53 -8.57
N GLN A 363 24.51 7.57 -7.61
CA GLN A 363 24.33 6.94 -6.31
C GLN A 363 24.78 7.85 -5.17
N ILE A 364 24.15 7.69 -4.01
CA ILE A 364 24.47 8.36 -2.77
C ILE A 364 24.72 7.33 -1.66
N THR A 365 25.47 7.71 -0.63
CA THR A 365 25.67 6.84 0.53
C THR A 365 24.34 6.52 1.18
N GLY A 366 23.89 5.27 1.13
CA GLY A 366 22.64 4.80 1.71
C GLY A 366 22.48 3.29 1.56
N LEU A 367 21.60 2.69 2.38
CA LEU A 367 21.31 1.25 2.34
C LEU A 367 20.64 0.83 1.03
N GLY A 368 19.75 1.67 0.49
CA GLY A 368 19.12 1.40 -0.79
C GLY A 368 20.15 1.32 -1.90
N ALA A 369 21.07 2.29 -1.96
CA ALA A 369 22.18 2.27 -2.93
C ALA A 369 23.10 1.06 -2.74
N LEU A 370 23.38 0.69 -1.50
CA LEU A 370 24.24 -0.45 -1.19
C LEU A 370 23.60 -1.78 -1.62
N ILE A 371 22.29 -1.93 -1.40
CA ILE A 371 21.50 -3.08 -1.84
C ILE A 371 21.49 -3.17 -3.38
N SER A 372 21.21 -2.05 -4.07
CA SER A 372 21.18 -2.02 -5.55
C SER A 372 22.53 -2.32 -6.17
N SER A 373 23.61 -1.70 -5.68
CA SER A 373 24.97 -1.95 -6.18
C SER A 373 25.46 -3.37 -5.89
N ALA A 374 25.10 -3.94 -4.73
CA ALA A 374 25.44 -5.32 -4.39
C ALA A 374 24.65 -6.33 -5.27
N THR A 375 23.42 -6.00 -5.65
CA THR A 375 22.63 -6.80 -6.59
C THR A 375 23.26 -6.80 -7.97
N GLU A 376 23.65 -5.64 -8.47
CA GLU A 376 24.28 -5.48 -9.79
C GLU A 376 25.64 -6.20 -9.87
N SER A 377 26.49 -6.01 -8.85
CA SER A 377 27.81 -6.67 -8.78
C SER A 377 27.76 -8.15 -8.39
N GLY A 378 26.58 -8.71 -8.07
CA GLY A 378 26.45 -10.10 -7.62
C GLY A 378 27.05 -10.39 -6.25
N ASN A 379 27.33 -9.37 -5.42
CA ASN A 379 27.85 -9.57 -4.07
C ASN A 379 26.73 -9.97 -3.11
N VAL A 380 26.40 -11.27 -3.12
CA VAL A 380 25.29 -11.85 -2.35
C VAL A 380 25.46 -11.65 -0.84
N SER A 381 26.70 -11.67 -0.33
CA SER A 381 26.98 -11.48 1.10
C SER A 381 26.67 -10.06 1.55
N LEU A 382 27.10 -9.07 0.77
CA LEU A 382 26.82 -7.66 1.04
C LEU A 382 25.32 -7.36 0.88
N LEU A 383 24.68 -7.92 -0.16
CA LEU A 383 23.26 -7.81 -0.40
C LEU A 383 22.45 -8.35 0.78
N ALA A 384 22.70 -9.60 1.20
CA ALA A 384 21.98 -10.24 2.29
C ALA A 384 22.15 -9.48 3.62
N SER A 385 23.39 -9.05 3.93
CA SER A 385 23.69 -8.33 5.16
C SER A 385 23.06 -6.93 5.20
N SER A 386 23.10 -6.18 4.09
CA SER A 386 22.49 -4.87 3.98
C SER A 386 20.95 -4.95 4.07
N THR A 387 20.34 -5.94 3.41
CA THR A 387 18.91 -6.17 3.46
C THR A 387 18.46 -6.58 4.87
N LEU A 388 19.20 -7.49 5.52
CA LEU A 388 18.92 -7.88 6.90
C LEU A 388 19.03 -6.69 7.86
N PHE A 389 20.07 -5.87 7.72
CA PHE A 389 20.26 -4.68 8.55
C PHE A 389 19.12 -3.66 8.35
N MET A 390 18.67 -3.46 7.11
CA MET A 390 17.49 -2.65 6.80
C MET A 390 16.24 -3.20 7.51
N ALA A 391 15.99 -4.50 7.41
CA ALA A 391 14.85 -5.15 8.06
C ALA A 391 14.90 -4.98 9.60
N ILE A 392 16.09 -5.11 10.20
CA ILE A 392 16.27 -4.91 11.64
C ILE A 392 15.93 -3.47 12.04
N ILE A 393 16.42 -2.45 11.33
CA ILE A 393 16.09 -1.04 11.61
C ILE A 393 14.58 -0.82 11.53
N VAL A 394 13.95 -1.30 10.46
CA VAL A 394 12.50 -1.13 10.24
C VAL A 394 11.70 -1.78 11.38
N VAL A 395 12.02 -3.02 11.73
CA VAL A 395 11.34 -3.77 12.81
C VAL A 395 11.58 -3.12 14.18
N LEU A 396 12.80 -2.72 14.49
CA LEU A 396 13.12 -2.04 15.75
C LEU A 396 12.36 -0.72 15.88
N PHE A 397 12.37 0.11 14.83
CA PHE A 397 11.65 1.38 14.86
C PHE A 397 10.13 1.17 14.95
N ASN A 398 9.60 0.18 14.22
CA ASN A 398 8.20 -0.19 14.31
C ASN A 398 7.82 -0.60 15.74
N ARG A 399 8.65 -1.41 16.40
CA ARG A 399 8.41 -1.87 17.78
C ARG A 399 8.57 -0.77 18.83
N LEU A 400 9.60 0.08 18.69
CA LEU A 400 9.97 1.08 19.69
C LEU A 400 9.15 2.37 19.58
N PHE A 401 8.75 2.74 18.37
CA PHE A 401 8.03 3.98 18.11
C PHE A 401 6.58 3.74 17.67
N TRP A 402 6.35 3.08 16.53
CA TRP A 402 5.01 2.98 15.97
C TRP A 402 4.04 2.18 16.85
N ARG A 403 4.47 1.09 17.42
CA ARG A 403 3.64 0.30 18.33
C ARG A 403 3.21 1.07 19.57
N LYS A 404 4.11 1.91 20.12
CA LYS A 404 3.75 2.77 21.26
C LYS A 404 2.75 3.85 20.87
N MET A 405 2.92 4.44 19.68
CA MET A 405 1.97 5.43 19.17
C MET A 405 0.61 4.80 18.87
N TYR A 406 0.59 3.59 18.35
CA TYR A 406 -0.64 2.84 18.11
C TYR A 406 -1.39 2.54 19.41
N ASN A 407 -0.71 2.03 20.44
CA ASN A 407 -1.32 1.80 21.74
C ASN A 407 -1.85 3.10 22.38
N LEU A 408 -1.08 4.21 22.27
CA LEU A 408 -1.54 5.52 22.72
C LEU A 408 -2.81 5.98 21.98
N SER A 409 -2.91 5.65 20.71
CA SER A 409 -4.07 5.95 19.88
C SER A 409 -5.32 5.20 20.35
N GLU A 410 -5.18 3.91 20.65
CA GLU A 410 -6.29 3.09 21.17
C GLU A 410 -6.73 3.50 22.58
N GLU A 411 -5.77 3.86 23.46
CA GLU A 411 -6.09 4.21 24.85
C GLU A 411 -6.72 5.59 25.02
N LYS A 412 -6.31 6.60 24.21
CA LYS A 412 -6.66 8.01 24.46
C LYS A 412 -7.51 8.65 23.39
N TYR A 413 -7.51 8.12 22.17
CA TYR A 413 -8.08 8.80 21.00
C TYR A 413 -9.08 7.94 20.23
N HIS A 414 -9.64 6.90 20.88
CA HIS A 414 -10.75 6.14 20.29
C HIS A 414 -12.03 7.00 20.42
N LEU A 415 -12.62 7.34 19.30
CA LEU A 415 -13.99 7.87 19.25
C LEU A 415 -14.93 6.66 19.34
N GLU A 416 -15.53 6.41 20.49
CA GLU A 416 -16.61 5.44 20.66
C GLU A 416 -17.88 5.87 19.92
#